data_7f9261f8ce2a4f325629c322aff05ebf
#
_entry.id   7f9261f8ce2a4f325629c322aff05ebf
#
_cell.length_a   1.000
_cell.length_b   1.000
_cell.length_c   1.000
_cell.angle_alpha   90.00
_cell.angle_beta   90.00
_cell.angle_gamma   90.00
#
_symmetry.space_group_name_H-M   'P 1'
#
loop_
_entity.id
_entity.type
_entity.pdbx_description
1 polymer ?
#
loop_
_entity_poly.entity_id
_entity_poly.type
_entity_poly.pdbx_seq_one_letter_code
_entity_poly.pdbx_strand_id
1 'polypeptide(L)'
;MRAAELLKDGGAIYVETPNTKSVGFRRWREYWLHLDAPRHLVLFSPDTIRAAAAHAGLVVRGLKTFEFRNGWSWAATFRREDRESRELPTRPMITARTRIGDALENVEARARSAGDVLGAWLSRDAGAVQQMQQRATG
;
A
#
# COMPACT_ATOMS: atom_id res chain seq x y z
N MET A 1 15.54 -6.51 -8.99
CA MET A 1 14.22 -7.05 -8.53
C MET A 1 13.75 -8.12 -9.50
N ARG A 2 13.56 -9.35 -9.04
CA ARG A 2 13.22 -10.51 -9.88
C ARG A 2 11.97 -10.32 -10.76
N ALA A 3 10.98 -9.55 -10.31
CA ALA A 3 9.79 -9.25 -11.09
C ALA A 3 10.08 -8.43 -12.37
N ALA A 4 11.07 -7.55 -12.35
CA ALA A 4 11.47 -6.78 -13.52
C ALA A 4 12.14 -7.67 -14.59
N GLU A 5 12.86 -8.72 -14.19
CA GLU A 5 13.51 -9.67 -15.08
C GLU A 5 12.51 -10.55 -15.86
N LEU A 6 11.36 -10.83 -15.23
CA LEU A 6 10.29 -11.64 -15.80
C LEU A 6 9.35 -10.84 -16.72
N LEU A 7 9.49 -9.52 -16.74
CA LEU A 7 8.60 -8.63 -17.50
C LEU A 7 8.96 -8.71 -19.00
N LYS A 8 8.00 -9.13 -19.81
CA LYS A 8 8.12 -9.10 -21.29
C LYS A 8 8.05 -7.68 -21.83
N ASP A 9 8.50 -7.49 -23.06
CA ASP A 9 8.37 -6.21 -23.75
C ASP A 9 6.89 -5.83 -23.89
N GLY A 10 6.56 -4.58 -23.57
CA GLY A 10 5.18 -4.08 -23.51
C GLY A 10 4.36 -4.57 -22.31
N GLY A 11 4.94 -5.44 -21.46
CA GLY A 11 4.27 -5.95 -20.27
C GLY A 11 4.15 -4.93 -19.14
N ALA A 12 3.26 -5.20 -18.20
CA ALA A 12 3.09 -4.42 -16.99
C ALA A 12 3.06 -5.30 -15.75
N ILE A 13 3.53 -4.75 -14.64
CA ILE A 13 3.41 -5.33 -13.30
C ILE A 13 2.38 -4.51 -12.54
N TYR A 14 1.41 -5.17 -11.94
CA TYR A 14 0.52 -4.54 -10.97
C TYR A 14 0.95 -4.95 -9.56
N VAL A 15 1.10 -3.96 -8.68
CA VAL A 15 1.49 -4.15 -7.27
C VAL A 15 0.42 -3.55 -6.39
N GLU A 16 -0.06 -4.30 -5.41
CA GLU A 16 -0.82 -3.79 -4.28
C GLU A 16 0.00 -3.93 -2.99
N THR A 17 0.00 -2.88 -2.18
CA THR A 17 0.77 -2.83 -0.93
C THR A 17 0.11 -1.87 0.06
N PRO A 18 0.32 -2.05 1.39
CA PRO A 18 -0.08 -1.05 2.36
C PRO A 18 0.53 0.32 2.09
N ASN A 19 -0.24 1.39 2.36
CA ASN A 19 0.15 2.77 2.11
C ASN A 19 0.51 3.50 3.41
N THR A 20 1.77 3.74 3.66
CA THR A 20 2.24 4.49 4.86
C THR A 20 1.87 5.98 4.87
N LYS A 21 1.31 6.51 3.78
CA LYS A 21 0.73 7.86 3.72
C LYS A 21 -0.78 7.87 3.91
N SER A 22 -1.40 6.73 4.21
CA SER A 22 -2.84 6.62 4.43
C SER A 22 -3.32 7.43 5.64
N VAL A 23 -4.61 7.76 5.64
CA VAL A 23 -5.28 8.36 6.81
C VAL A 23 -5.24 7.39 7.97
N GLY A 24 -5.51 6.10 7.72
CA GLY A 24 -5.50 5.04 8.73
C GLY A 24 -4.14 4.90 9.40
N PHE A 25 -3.05 4.79 8.63
CA PHE A 25 -1.69 4.71 9.20
C PHE A 25 -1.34 5.92 10.07
N ARG A 26 -1.64 7.14 9.63
CA ARG A 26 -1.35 8.35 10.42
C ARG A 26 -2.12 8.43 11.72
N ARG A 27 -3.37 7.93 11.73
CA ARG A 27 -4.28 7.96 12.88
C ARG A 27 -4.00 6.85 13.88
N TRP A 28 -3.76 5.64 13.39
CA TRP A 28 -3.76 4.44 14.21
C TRP A 28 -2.38 3.89 14.54
N ARG A 29 -1.35 4.26 13.77
CA ARG A 29 0.04 3.90 14.01
C ARG A 29 0.21 2.38 14.25
N GLU A 30 0.64 1.99 15.45
CA GLU A 30 0.85 0.60 15.88
C GLU A 30 -0.40 -0.27 15.82
N TYR A 31 -1.58 0.32 15.87
CA TYR A 31 -2.87 -0.38 15.76
C TYR A 31 -3.43 -0.46 14.34
N TRP A 32 -2.69 0.05 13.36
CA TRP A 32 -3.13 -0.02 11.97
C TRP A 32 -3.05 -1.45 11.45
N LEU A 33 -4.18 -1.97 10.94
CA LEU A 33 -4.33 -3.37 10.49
C LEU A 33 -3.23 -3.83 9.54
N HIS A 34 -2.82 -2.96 8.62
CA HIS A 34 -1.87 -3.32 7.57
C HIS A 34 -0.40 -3.33 8.00
N LEU A 35 -0.08 -3.08 9.26
CA LEU A 35 1.27 -3.36 9.76
C LEU A 35 1.59 -4.85 9.67
N ASP A 36 0.63 -5.70 10.06
CA ASP A 36 0.60 -7.15 9.88
C ASP A 36 2.00 -7.82 9.82
N ALA A 37 2.85 -7.48 10.76
CA ALA A 37 4.18 -8.08 10.87
C ALA A 37 4.07 -9.55 11.31
N PRO A 38 4.83 -10.49 10.74
CA PRO A 38 5.94 -10.26 9.80
C PRO A 38 5.56 -10.40 8.31
N ARG A 39 4.28 -10.40 7.92
CA ARG A 39 3.87 -10.59 6.52
C ARG A 39 4.35 -9.47 5.62
N HIS A 40 4.31 -8.23 6.09
CA HIS A 40 4.82 -7.08 5.36
C HIS A 40 6.20 -6.68 5.89
N LEU A 41 7.26 -7.14 5.22
CA LEU A 41 8.65 -6.79 5.56
C LEU A 41 9.02 -5.36 5.14
N VAL A 42 8.34 -4.83 4.13
CA VAL A 42 8.53 -3.46 3.62
C VAL A 42 7.17 -2.83 3.38
N LEU A 43 6.99 -1.64 3.90
CA LEU A 43 5.80 -0.82 3.67
C LEU A 43 6.15 0.34 2.74
N PHE A 44 5.28 0.62 1.78
CA PHE A 44 5.50 1.65 0.77
C PHE A 44 4.64 2.89 1.00
N SER A 45 5.12 4.00 0.47
CA SER A 45 4.35 5.21 0.18
C SER A 45 4.33 5.44 -1.33
N PRO A 46 3.52 6.38 -1.84
CA PRO A 46 3.59 6.79 -3.24
C PRO A 46 5.00 7.18 -3.71
N ASP A 47 5.79 7.79 -2.84
CA ASP A 47 7.14 8.23 -3.19
C ASP A 47 8.13 7.07 -3.18
N THR A 48 8.08 6.22 -2.15
CA THR A 48 9.03 5.10 -2.02
C THR A 48 8.77 4.00 -3.05
N ILE A 49 7.52 3.78 -3.50
CA ILE A 49 7.26 2.83 -4.58
C ILE A 49 7.78 3.34 -5.93
N ARG A 50 7.72 4.67 -6.18
CA ARG A 50 8.36 5.28 -7.36
C ARG A 50 9.87 5.13 -7.33
N ALA A 51 10.50 5.39 -6.19
CA ALA A 51 11.94 5.22 -6.02
C ALA A 51 12.37 3.75 -6.21
N ALA A 52 11.63 2.80 -5.65
CA ALA A 52 11.89 1.37 -5.81
C ALA A 52 11.71 0.91 -7.27
N ALA A 53 10.69 1.42 -7.97
CA ALA A 53 10.49 1.15 -9.39
C ALA A 53 11.66 1.68 -10.23
N ALA A 54 12.06 2.94 -10.03
CA ALA A 54 13.18 3.54 -10.74
C ALA A 54 14.49 2.77 -10.50
N HIS A 55 14.77 2.35 -9.26
CA HIS A 55 15.93 1.52 -8.94
C HIS A 55 15.92 0.17 -9.68
N ALA A 56 14.75 -0.34 -10.02
CA ALA A 56 14.58 -1.59 -10.78
C ALA A 56 14.50 -1.38 -12.32
N GLY A 57 14.76 -0.17 -12.83
CA GLY A 57 14.63 0.17 -14.25
C GLY A 57 13.16 0.18 -14.72
N LEU A 58 12.23 0.42 -13.81
CA LEU A 58 10.80 0.52 -14.08
C LEU A 58 10.28 1.94 -13.85
N VAL A 59 9.18 2.26 -14.51
CA VAL A 59 8.43 3.51 -14.28
C VAL A 59 7.02 3.21 -13.78
N VAL A 60 6.50 4.06 -12.91
CA VAL A 60 5.12 4.00 -12.45
C VAL A 60 4.23 4.70 -13.47
N ARG A 61 3.41 3.94 -14.20
CA ARG A 61 2.46 4.45 -15.22
C ARG A 61 1.15 4.91 -14.63
N GLY A 62 0.74 4.30 -13.56
CA GLY A 62 -0.46 4.65 -12.83
C GLY A 62 -0.31 4.33 -11.36
N LEU A 63 -0.91 5.15 -10.52
CA LEU A 63 -0.92 4.97 -9.08
C LEU A 63 -2.25 5.43 -8.54
N LYS A 64 -2.87 4.62 -7.69
CA LYS A 64 -4.09 4.98 -6.98
C LYS A 64 -4.11 4.38 -5.58
N THR A 65 -4.94 4.92 -4.73
CA THR A 65 -5.14 4.42 -3.38
C THR A 65 -6.58 3.98 -3.19
N PHE A 66 -6.77 2.99 -2.32
CA PHE A 66 -8.08 2.43 -1.98
C PHE A 66 -8.24 2.42 -0.47
N GLU A 67 -9.46 2.59 -0.02
CA GLU A 67 -9.80 2.42 1.38
C GLU A 67 -9.97 0.95 1.71
N PHE A 68 -9.53 0.56 2.91
CA PHE A 68 -9.82 -0.74 3.46
C PHE A 68 -11.13 -0.68 4.27
N ARG A 69 -12.01 -1.67 4.05
CA ARG A 69 -13.27 -1.76 4.79
C ARG A 69 -13.00 -1.99 6.28
N ASN A 70 -13.69 -1.21 7.11
CA ASN A 70 -13.63 -1.33 8.57
C ASN A 70 -12.23 -1.07 9.18
N GLY A 71 -11.41 -0.24 8.57
CA GLY A 71 -10.08 0.11 9.09
C GLY A 71 -10.12 0.66 10.51
N TRP A 72 -11.03 1.59 10.78
CA TRP A 72 -11.30 2.11 12.12
C TRP A 72 -11.75 1.04 13.11
N SER A 73 -12.71 0.19 12.70
CA SER A 73 -13.23 -0.88 13.55
C SER A 73 -12.15 -1.87 13.95
N TRP A 74 -11.25 -2.26 13.02
CA TRP A 74 -10.10 -3.10 13.30
C TRP A 74 -9.12 -2.44 14.25
N ALA A 75 -8.72 -1.20 13.98
CA ALA A 75 -7.78 -0.47 14.81
C ALA A 75 -8.30 -0.24 16.23
N ALA A 76 -9.59 0.10 16.37
CA ALA A 76 -10.23 0.22 17.68
C ALA A 76 -10.26 -1.10 18.44
N THR A 77 -10.43 -2.24 17.72
CA THR A 77 -10.39 -3.57 18.30
C THR A 77 -9.00 -3.92 18.80
N PHE A 78 -7.97 -3.78 17.97
CA PHE A 78 -6.58 -4.02 18.37
C PHE A 78 -6.16 -3.17 19.59
N ARG A 79 -6.50 -1.89 19.58
CA ARG A 79 -6.22 -0.99 20.69
C ARG A 79 -6.92 -1.37 21.98
N ARG A 80 -8.09 -1.99 21.91
CA ARG A 80 -8.80 -2.51 23.06
C ARG A 80 -8.15 -3.79 23.58
N GLU A 81 -7.90 -4.75 22.69
CA GLU A 81 -7.30 -6.05 23.04
C GLU A 81 -5.88 -5.89 23.60
N ASP A 82 -5.08 -4.97 23.08
CA ASP A 82 -3.77 -4.62 23.62
C ASP A 82 -3.83 -4.18 25.10
N ARG A 83 -4.95 -3.59 25.50
CA ARG A 83 -5.17 -3.16 26.89
C ARG A 83 -5.78 -4.22 27.81
N GLU A 84 -6.60 -5.11 27.26
CA GLU A 84 -7.44 -6.04 27.99
C GLU A 84 -6.96 -7.50 27.92
N SER A 85 -6.36 -7.91 26.81
CA SER A 85 -5.88 -9.28 26.60
C SER A 85 -4.66 -9.30 25.66
N ARG A 86 -3.97 -10.45 25.64
CA ARG A 86 -2.82 -10.69 24.75
C ARG A 86 -3.19 -11.49 23.50
N GLU A 87 -4.44 -11.81 23.31
CA GLU A 87 -4.92 -12.61 22.18
C GLU A 87 -5.24 -11.69 20.99
N LEU A 88 -4.80 -12.09 19.79
CA LEU A 88 -5.13 -11.36 18.57
C LEU A 88 -6.61 -11.58 18.20
N PRO A 89 -7.36 -10.50 17.97
CA PRO A 89 -8.77 -10.61 17.60
C PRO A 89 -8.94 -11.22 16.22
N THR A 90 -9.92 -12.10 16.07
CA THR A 90 -10.26 -12.75 14.80
C THR A 90 -11.30 -11.97 13.98
N ARG A 91 -11.93 -10.98 14.57
CA ARG A 91 -12.95 -10.13 13.93
C ARG A 91 -12.97 -8.72 14.53
N PRO A 92 -13.34 -7.71 13.73
CA PRO A 92 -13.43 -6.33 14.23
C PRO A 92 -14.65 -6.16 15.13
N MET A 93 -14.53 -5.30 16.13
CA MET A 93 -15.65 -4.85 16.96
C MET A 93 -16.53 -3.88 16.17
N ILE A 94 -17.71 -4.31 15.76
CA ILE A 94 -18.66 -3.48 15.00
C ILE A 94 -19.71 -2.90 15.94
N THR A 95 -19.63 -1.61 16.18
CA THR A 95 -20.61 -0.81 16.93
C THR A 95 -21.08 0.38 16.09
N ALA A 96 -22.10 1.09 16.51
CA ALA A 96 -22.52 2.34 15.85
C ALA A 96 -21.38 3.36 15.80
N ARG A 97 -20.60 3.49 16.89
CA ARG A 97 -19.45 4.37 16.97
C ARG A 97 -18.34 4.00 15.98
N THR A 98 -17.98 2.72 15.88
CA THR A 98 -16.94 2.27 14.95
C THR A 98 -17.39 2.38 13.50
N ARG A 99 -18.67 2.14 13.19
CA ARG A 99 -19.23 2.36 11.85
C ARG A 99 -19.18 3.83 11.41
N ILE A 100 -19.47 4.75 12.33
CA ILE A 100 -19.33 6.19 12.06
C ILE A 100 -17.85 6.52 11.82
N GLY A 101 -16.94 5.98 12.63
CA GLY A 101 -15.51 6.14 12.47
C GLY A 101 -15.02 5.64 11.11
N ASP A 102 -15.43 4.43 10.68
CA ASP A 102 -15.12 3.88 9.35
C ASP A 102 -15.62 4.80 8.22
N ALA A 103 -16.85 5.29 8.33
CA ALA A 103 -17.42 6.19 7.32
C ALA A 103 -16.65 7.51 7.20
N LEU A 104 -16.33 8.15 8.33
CA LEU A 104 -15.57 9.40 8.35
C LEU A 104 -14.15 9.22 7.82
N GLU A 105 -13.48 8.13 8.21
CA GLU A 105 -12.13 7.83 7.73
C GLU A 105 -12.11 7.58 6.22
N ASN A 106 -13.10 6.84 5.70
CA ASN A 106 -13.23 6.59 4.26
C ASN A 106 -13.50 7.88 3.47
N VAL A 107 -14.33 8.79 3.98
CA VAL A 107 -14.55 10.11 3.35
C VAL A 107 -13.27 10.93 3.33
N GLU A 108 -12.54 10.99 4.44
CA GLU A 108 -11.27 11.71 4.53
C GLU A 108 -10.21 11.09 3.59
N ALA A 109 -10.11 9.77 3.56
CA ALA A 109 -9.16 9.06 2.71
C ALA A 109 -9.41 9.33 1.21
N ARG A 110 -10.68 9.34 0.78
CA ARG A 110 -11.07 9.69 -0.60
C ARG A 110 -10.75 11.14 -0.94
N ALA A 111 -11.14 12.07 -0.07
CA ALA A 111 -10.89 13.49 -0.27
C ALA A 111 -9.39 13.82 -0.39
N ARG A 112 -8.53 13.06 0.27
CA ARG A 112 -7.07 13.23 0.27
C ARG A 112 -6.33 12.28 -0.67
N SER A 113 -7.01 11.38 -1.39
CA SER A 113 -6.39 10.28 -2.14
C SER A 113 -5.37 9.51 -1.29
N ALA A 114 -5.73 9.23 -0.04
CA ALA A 114 -4.87 8.66 0.99
C ALA A 114 -5.49 7.41 1.63
N GLY A 115 -5.98 6.49 0.79
CA GLY A 115 -6.50 5.19 1.20
C GLY A 115 -5.41 4.25 1.73
N ASP A 116 -5.81 3.23 2.44
CA ASP A 116 -4.92 2.29 3.15
C ASP A 116 -4.11 1.39 2.24
N VAL A 117 -4.59 1.12 1.04
CA VAL A 117 -3.93 0.29 0.03
C VAL A 117 -3.45 1.16 -1.12
N LEU A 118 -2.24 0.93 -1.55
CA LEU A 118 -1.59 1.57 -2.69
C LEU A 118 -1.52 0.59 -3.85
N GLY A 119 -2.20 0.87 -4.95
CA GLY A 119 -2.10 0.14 -6.21
C GLY A 119 -1.22 0.88 -7.21
N ALA A 120 -0.23 0.20 -7.78
CA ALA A 120 0.69 0.79 -8.75
C ALA A 120 0.84 -0.10 -9.98
N TRP A 121 0.77 0.51 -11.17
CA TRP A 121 1.10 -0.11 -12.44
C TRP A 121 2.50 0.31 -12.86
N LEU A 122 3.37 -0.67 -13.07
CA LEU A 122 4.77 -0.50 -13.41
C LEU A 122 5.03 -1.09 -14.80
N SER A 123 5.84 -0.43 -15.61
CA SER A 123 6.36 -0.97 -16.87
C SER A 123 7.82 -0.61 -17.05
N ARG A 124 8.49 -1.25 -18.01
CA ARG A 124 9.82 -0.79 -18.42
C ARG A 124 9.74 0.64 -18.96
N ASP A 125 10.77 1.42 -18.72
CA ASP A 125 10.93 2.71 -19.39
C ASP A 125 11.37 2.48 -20.84
N ALA A 126 10.55 2.88 -21.79
CA ALA A 126 10.87 2.74 -23.21
C ALA A 126 12.20 3.42 -23.60
N GLY A 127 12.51 4.56 -22.96
CA GLY A 127 13.79 5.26 -23.17
C GLY A 127 14.98 4.50 -22.58
N ALA A 128 14.83 3.89 -21.41
CA ALA A 128 15.89 3.09 -20.79
C ALA A 128 16.18 1.81 -21.59
N VAL A 129 15.15 1.17 -22.15
CA VAL A 129 15.32 -0.03 -23.01
C VAL A 129 16.11 0.30 -24.28
N GLN A 130 15.80 1.42 -24.95
CA GLN A 130 16.55 1.87 -26.13
C GLN A 130 18.02 2.18 -25.83
N GLN A 131 18.30 2.83 -24.69
CA GLN A 131 19.69 3.11 -24.27
C GLN A 131 20.48 1.84 -23.93
N MET A 132 19.84 0.84 -23.31
CA MET A 132 20.49 -0.43 -23.04
C MET A 132 20.77 -1.21 -24.32
N GLN A 133 19.85 -1.20 -25.29
CA GLN A 133 20.06 -1.83 -26.60
C GLN A 133 21.22 -1.18 -27.39
N GLN A 134 21.30 0.15 -27.39
CA GLN A 134 22.39 0.89 -28.02
C GLN A 134 23.77 0.61 -27.39
N ARG A 135 23.83 0.41 -26.06
CA ARG A 135 25.08 0.05 -25.35
C ARG A 135 25.51 -1.42 -25.56
N ALA A 136 24.57 -2.31 -25.89
CA ALA A 136 24.86 -3.71 -26.13
C ALA A 136 25.29 -4.00 -27.58
N THR A 137 25.10 -3.04 -28.50
CA THR A 137 25.42 -3.16 -29.94
C THR A 137 26.63 -2.33 -30.38
N GLY A 138 27.28 -1.61 -29.50
CA GLY A 138 28.52 -0.84 -29.69
C GLY A 138 29.65 -1.39 -28.84
#